data_eb6ab4bcc94d7680f59603720b13d136
#
_entry.id   eb6ab4bcc94d7680f59603720b13d136
#
_cell.length_a   1.000
_cell.length_b   1.000
_cell.length_c   1.000
_cell.angle_alpha   90.00
_cell.angle_beta   90.00
_cell.angle_gamma   90.00
#
_symmetry.space_group_name_H-M   'P 1'
#
loop_
_entity.id
_entity.type
_entity.pdbx_description
1 polymer ?
#
loop_
_entity_poly.entity_id
_entity_poly.type
_entity_poly.pdbx_seq_one_letter_code
_entity_poly.pdbx_strand_id
1 'polypeptide(L)'
;MLSSFISDPNSLDRNLGMELVRVTEAAALAGGLWAGRGDKNGVDGAAVRAMRDTLDTVNLSGTVIIGEGEKDKAPMLANGEKVGNGQGPKVDVAVDPIDGTRQCAEGRPNAISVMAISAAGSMYDPSAFYYMKKIATGPEAADVIDVDASVEDNIRNVAQAK
;
A
#
# COMPACT_ATOMS: atom_id res chain seq x y z
N MET A 1 27.59 21.05 14.83
CA MET A 1 27.23 20.29 13.62
C MET A 1 25.94 19.45 13.82
N LEU A 2 24.99 19.87 14.68
CA LEU A 2 23.69 19.21 14.94
C LEU A 2 22.48 20.09 14.53
N SER A 3 22.72 21.32 14.07
CA SER A 3 21.63 22.25 13.75
C SER A 3 21.13 22.19 12.30
N SER A 4 21.76 21.40 11.43
CA SER A 4 21.37 21.30 10.01
C SER A 4 20.31 20.21 9.72
N PHE A 5 19.93 19.42 10.71
CA PHE A 5 18.92 18.38 10.54
C PHE A 5 17.48 18.81 10.89
N ILE A 6 17.29 20.05 11.32
CA ILE A 6 16.01 20.50 11.91
C ILE A 6 15.19 21.38 10.96
N SER A 7 15.71 21.71 9.76
CA SER A 7 15.05 22.71 8.90
C SER A 7 15.10 22.47 7.40
N ASP A 8 15.03 21.21 6.96
CA ASP A 8 14.66 20.97 5.56
C ASP A 8 13.14 21.06 5.48
N PRO A 9 12.57 22.11 4.82
CA PRO A 9 11.11 22.23 4.68
C PRO A 9 10.49 21.10 3.87
N ASN A 10 11.30 20.23 3.24
CA ASN A 10 10.86 19.02 2.55
C ASN A 10 11.07 17.76 3.39
N SER A 11 11.66 17.86 4.60
CA SER A 11 11.74 16.69 5.49
C SER A 11 10.35 16.33 6.00
N LEU A 12 9.98 15.06 5.88
CA LEU A 12 8.74 14.56 6.48
C LEU A 12 8.85 14.68 8.00
N ASP A 13 7.81 15.24 8.63
CA ASP A 13 7.74 15.37 10.09
C ASP A 13 7.87 13.97 10.72
N ARG A 14 8.67 13.86 11.78
CA ARG A 14 8.82 12.62 12.55
C ARG A 14 7.51 12.06 13.06
N ASN A 15 6.53 12.93 13.36
CA ASN A 15 5.21 12.53 13.82
C ASN A 15 4.32 12.04 12.70
N LEU A 16 4.60 12.40 11.43
CA LEU A 16 3.77 12.01 10.30
C LEU A 16 3.68 10.48 10.17
N GLY A 17 4.76 9.75 10.43
CA GLY A 17 4.72 8.27 10.46
C GLY A 17 3.71 7.72 11.45
N MET A 18 3.55 8.32 12.63
CA MET A 18 2.55 7.90 13.64
C MET A 18 1.13 8.28 13.23
N GLU A 19 0.94 9.41 12.54
CA GLU A 19 -0.36 9.75 11.96
C GLU A 19 -0.79 8.73 10.89
N LEU A 20 0.15 8.25 10.06
CA LEU A 20 -0.15 7.18 9.08
C LEU A 20 -0.52 5.85 9.74
N VAL A 21 0.08 5.52 10.89
CA VAL A 21 -0.32 4.35 11.68
C VAL A 21 -1.79 4.46 12.10
N ARG A 22 -2.24 5.63 12.54
CA ARG A 22 -3.66 5.84 12.91
C ARG A 22 -4.60 5.68 11.72
N VAL A 23 -4.16 6.09 10.53
CA VAL A 23 -4.92 5.91 9.29
C VAL A 23 -5.12 4.42 8.97
N THR A 24 -4.05 3.63 9.04
CA THR A 24 -4.13 2.18 8.80
C THR A 24 -4.88 1.44 9.91
N GLU A 25 -4.74 1.86 11.17
CA GLU A 25 -5.54 1.35 12.30
C GLU A 25 -7.03 1.56 12.10
N ALA A 26 -7.44 2.76 11.67
CA ALA A 26 -8.85 3.06 11.40
C ALA A 26 -9.41 2.14 10.31
N ALA A 27 -8.69 1.94 9.22
CA ALA A 27 -9.08 1.03 8.15
C ALA A 27 -9.16 -0.42 8.63
N ALA A 28 -8.13 -0.89 9.34
CA ALA A 28 -8.08 -2.26 9.87
C ALA A 28 -9.22 -2.54 10.86
N LEU A 29 -9.51 -1.61 11.77
CA LEU A 29 -10.61 -1.75 12.72
C LEU A 29 -11.97 -1.77 12.01
N ALA A 30 -12.20 -0.88 11.04
CA ALA A 30 -13.45 -0.83 10.29
C ALA A 30 -13.66 -2.09 9.44
N GLY A 31 -12.63 -2.54 8.71
CA GLY A 31 -12.67 -3.78 7.93
C GLY A 31 -12.82 -5.01 8.83
N GLY A 32 -12.17 -5.02 10.00
CA GLY A 32 -12.24 -6.10 10.99
C GLY A 32 -13.66 -6.36 11.51
N LEU A 33 -14.51 -5.33 11.59
CA LEU A 33 -15.92 -5.52 11.96
C LEU A 33 -16.72 -6.34 10.94
N TRP A 34 -16.20 -6.50 9.72
CA TRP A 34 -16.78 -7.30 8.65
C TRP A 34 -16.12 -8.68 8.48
N ALA A 35 -15.11 -8.98 9.31
CA ALA A 35 -14.38 -10.25 9.23
C ALA A 35 -15.33 -11.47 9.41
N GLY A 36 -15.13 -12.47 8.58
CA GLY A 36 -15.89 -13.72 8.63
C GLY A 36 -17.34 -13.65 8.16
N ARG A 37 -17.79 -12.53 7.56
CA ARG A 37 -19.15 -12.36 7.06
C ARG A 37 -19.34 -12.78 5.60
N GLY A 38 -18.26 -13.13 4.89
CA GLY A 38 -18.30 -13.49 3.47
C GLY A 38 -18.52 -12.31 2.52
N ASP A 39 -18.63 -11.08 3.03
CA ASP A 39 -18.92 -9.87 2.27
C ASP A 39 -17.64 -9.05 2.01
N LYS A 40 -16.99 -9.30 0.87
CA LYS A 40 -15.81 -8.56 0.44
C LYS A 40 -16.07 -7.06 0.24
N ASN A 41 -17.21 -6.72 -0.34
CA ASN A 41 -17.53 -5.32 -0.62
C ASN A 41 -17.78 -4.54 0.68
N GLY A 42 -18.37 -5.21 1.68
CA GLY A 42 -18.54 -4.65 3.02
C GLY A 42 -17.20 -4.37 3.70
N VAL A 43 -16.26 -5.33 3.62
CA VAL A 43 -14.88 -5.15 4.13
C VAL A 43 -14.22 -3.96 3.47
N ASP A 44 -14.12 -3.95 2.12
CA ASP A 44 -13.48 -2.88 1.35
C ASP A 44 -14.12 -1.53 1.63
N GLY A 45 -15.42 -1.43 1.48
CA GLY A 45 -16.12 -0.16 1.64
C GLY A 45 -16.00 0.43 3.04
N ALA A 46 -15.95 -0.42 4.10
CA ALA A 46 -15.74 0.04 5.46
C ALA A 46 -14.31 0.55 5.67
N ALA A 47 -13.32 -0.21 5.20
CA ALA A 47 -11.91 0.14 5.34
C ALA A 47 -11.54 1.41 4.55
N VAL A 48 -11.98 1.52 3.29
CA VAL A 48 -11.75 2.70 2.44
C VAL A 48 -12.32 3.97 3.08
N ARG A 49 -13.56 3.93 3.56
CA ARG A 49 -14.17 5.10 4.22
C ARG A 49 -13.38 5.52 5.45
N ALA A 50 -13.08 4.58 6.33
CA ALA A 50 -12.36 4.87 7.56
C ALA A 50 -10.94 5.39 7.29
N MET A 51 -10.23 4.82 6.30
CA MET A 51 -8.92 5.29 5.88
C MET A 51 -8.99 6.73 5.37
N ARG A 52 -9.93 7.03 4.47
CA ARG A 52 -10.10 8.36 3.89
C ARG A 52 -10.46 9.39 4.95
N ASP A 53 -11.50 9.12 5.76
CA ASP A 53 -11.97 10.07 6.78
C ASP A 53 -10.85 10.42 7.77
N THR A 54 -10.02 9.44 8.13
CA THR A 54 -8.89 9.67 9.03
C THR A 54 -7.76 10.41 8.31
N LEU A 55 -7.43 10.02 7.07
CA LEU A 55 -6.37 10.63 6.28
C LEU A 55 -6.66 12.11 6.00
N ASP A 56 -7.91 12.48 5.78
CA ASP A 56 -8.32 13.87 5.56
C ASP A 56 -8.10 14.78 6.78
N THR A 57 -7.83 14.22 7.95
CA THR A 57 -7.44 14.98 9.15
C THR A 57 -5.94 15.21 9.26
N VAL A 58 -5.13 14.47 8.51
CA VAL A 58 -3.67 14.52 8.60
C VAL A 58 -3.11 15.74 7.87
N ASN A 59 -2.15 16.41 8.50
CA ASN A 59 -1.45 17.56 7.92
C ASN A 59 -0.52 17.14 6.78
N LEU A 60 -1.07 16.91 5.60
CA LEU A 60 -0.35 16.67 4.35
C LEU A 60 -1.19 17.12 3.16
N SER A 61 -0.52 17.35 2.03
CA SER A 61 -1.13 17.58 0.71
C SER A 61 -0.73 16.43 -0.20
N GLY A 62 -1.49 15.33 -0.10
CA GLY A 62 -1.19 14.06 -0.76
C GLY A 62 -1.83 13.93 -2.14
N THR A 63 -1.19 13.13 -2.98
CA THR A 63 -1.79 12.62 -4.22
C THR A 63 -1.60 11.10 -4.22
N VAL A 64 -2.68 10.37 -4.37
CA VAL A 64 -2.61 8.91 -4.51
C VAL A 64 -1.98 8.58 -5.86
N ILE A 65 -0.83 7.90 -5.84
CA ILE A 65 -0.13 7.41 -7.03
C ILE A 65 -0.39 5.92 -7.23
N ILE A 66 -0.43 5.18 -6.12
CA ILE A 66 -0.74 3.75 -6.11
C ILE A 66 -1.92 3.57 -5.16
N GLY A 67 -3.08 3.29 -5.71
CA GLY A 67 -4.33 3.12 -4.98
C GLY A 67 -5.10 1.90 -5.43
N GLU A 68 -6.27 1.76 -4.85
CA GLU A 68 -7.25 0.74 -5.21
C GLU A 68 -7.86 1.05 -6.58
N GLY A 69 -7.35 0.87 -7.68
CA GLY A 69 -7.86 1.18 -9.02
C GLY A 69 -9.38 1.29 -9.15
N GLU A 70 -9.86 1.91 -10.20
CA GLU A 70 -11.28 2.08 -10.54
C GLU A 70 -12.01 0.73 -10.57
N LYS A 71 -12.57 0.32 -9.43
CA LYS A 71 -13.62 -0.68 -9.38
C LYS A 71 -14.95 0.05 -9.22
N ASP A 72 -15.72 0.08 -10.31
CA ASP A 72 -17.14 0.43 -10.32
C ASP A 72 -17.56 1.78 -9.72
N LYS A 73 -17.02 2.89 -10.24
CA LYS A 73 -17.55 4.27 -10.05
C LYS A 73 -17.66 4.81 -8.62
N ALA A 74 -17.10 4.15 -7.61
CA ALA A 74 -16.98 4.72 -6.28
C ALA A 74 -15.55 5.27 -6.08
N PRO A 75 -15.36 6.46 -5.49
CA PRO A 75 -14.05 6.96 -5.17
C PRO A 75 -13.43 6.09 -4.07
N MET A 76 -12.47 5.24 -4.44
CA MET A 76 -11.87 4.23 -3.56
C MET A 76 -10.37 4.49 -3.33
N LEU A 77 -9.98 5.73 -3.02
CA LEU A 77 -8.58 6.12 -2.95
C LEU A 77 -7.87 5.80 -4.28
N ALA A 78 -8.49 6.23 -5.37
CA ALA A 78 -8.04 5.97 -6.73
C ALA A 78 -6.80 6.80 -7.09
N ASN A 79 -6.05 6.34 -8.08
CA ASN A 79 -4.91 7.09 -8.61
C ASN A 79 -5.33 8.51 -9.03
N GLY A 80 -4.54 9.51 -8.60
CA GLY A 80 -4.81 10.93 -8.81
C GLY A 80 -5.69 11.60 -7.74
N GLU A 81 -6.32 10.85 -6.84
CA GLU A 81 -7.13 11.42 -5.75
C GLU A 81 -6.26 12.27 -4.82
N LYS A 82 -6.80 13.42 -4.39
CA LYS A 82 -6.16 14.29 -3.41
C LYS A 82 -6.61 13.88 -2.02
N VAL A 83 -5.66 13.77 -1.11
CA VAL A 83 -5.86 13.29 0.25
C VAL A 83 -5.10 14.16 1.25
N GLY A 84 -5.50 14.05 2.53
CA GLY A 84 -4.99 14.91 3.59
C GLY A 84 -5.77 16.23 3.65
N ASN A 85 -5.50 17.04 4.68
CA ASN A 85 -6.21 18.30 4.90
C ASN A 85 -5.72 19.45 3.97
N GLY A 86 -4.81 19.17 3.05
CA GLY A 86 -4.24 20.13 2.11
C GLY A 86 -3.18 21.06 2.74
N GLN A 87 -2.83 20.86 4.00
CA GLN A 87 -1.77 21.58 4.71
C GLN A 87 -0.56 20.67 4.90
N GLY A 88 0.61 21.26 5.15
CA GLY A 88 1.83 20.47 5.37
C GLY A 88 2.53 20.03 4.08
N PRO A 89 3.38 18.98 4.13
CA PRO A 89 4.22 18.59 3.02
C PRO A 89 3.40 18.04 1.84
N LYS A 90 3.89 18.29 0.63
CA LYS A 90 3.37 17.66 -0.58
C LYS A 90 3.97 16.26 -0.70
N VAL A 91 3.12 15.26 -0.85
CA VAL A 91 3.54 13.86 -0.86
C VAL A 91 2.82 13.04 -1.94
N ASP A 92 3.51 12.03 -2.43
CA ASP A 92 2.92 10.92 -3.16
C ASP A 92 2.47 9.85 -2.14
N VAL A 93 1.35 9.21 -2.42
CA VAL A 93 0.72 8.25 -1.51
C VAL A 93 0.48 6.92 -2.22
N ALA A 94 0.85 5.84 -1.57
CA ALA A 94 0.47 4.48 -1.93
C ALA A 94 -0.40 3.90 -0.81
N VAL A 95 -1.55 3.33 -1.16
CA VAL A 95 -2.50 2.75 -0.20
C VAL A 95 -3.05 1.42 -0.67
N ASP A 96 -3.25 0.54 0.27
CA ASP A 96 -4.16 -0.60 0.18
C ASP A 96 -4.92 -0.68 1.52
N PRO A 97 -6.20 -0.26 1.56
CA PRO A 97 -6.99 -0.24 2.79
C PRO A 97 -7.11 -1.61 3.44
N ILE A 98 -7.25 -2.69 2.65
CA ILE A 98 -7.18 -4.08 3.13
C ILE A 98 -6.54 -4.97 2.06
N ASP A 99 -5.24 -5.15 2.11
CA ASP A 99 -4.58 -6.23 1.39
C ASP A 99 -5.03 -7.57 1.99
N GLY A 100 -5.58 -8.43 1.14
CA GLY A 100 -6.20 -9.66 1.59
C GLY A 100 -7.68 -9.52 1.95
N THR A 101 -8.45 -8.70 1.23
CA THR A 101 -9.91 -8.51 1.43
C THR A 101 -10.67 -9.82 1.52
N ARG A 102 -10.33 -10.80 0.66
CA ARG A 102 -10.96 -12.12 0.69
C ARG A 102 -10.68 -12.84 2.01
N GLN A 103 -9.43 -12.83 2.47
CA GLN A 103 -9.04 -13.44 3.74
C GLN A 103 -9.82 -12.84 4.90
N CYS A 104 -9.93 -11.51 4.95
CA CYS A 104 -10.73 -10.84 5.97
C CYS A 104 -12.20 -11.24 5.89
N ALA A 105 -12.80 -11.18 4.70
CA ALA A 105 -14.22 -11.55 4.52
C ALA A 105 -14.53 -12.99 4.92
N GLU A 106 -13.57 -13.92 4.71
CA GLU A 106 -13.71 -15.33 5.11
C GLU A 106 -13.27 -15.61 6.56
N GLY A 107 -12.84 -14.61 7.31
CA GLY A 107 -12.35 -14.76 8.70
C GLY A 107 -11.00 -15.47 8.79
N ARG A 108 -10.19 -15.40 7.74
CA ARG A 108 -8.85 -15.98 7.70
C ARG A 108 -7.80 -14.95 8.19
N PRO A 109 -6.67 -15.42 8.71
CA PRO A 109 -5.58 -14.54 9.13
C PRO A 109 -4.85 -13.89 7.95
N ASN A 110 -3.96 -12.92 8.27
CA ASN A 110 -3.00 -12.28 7.38
C ASN A 110 -3.56 -11.24 6.39
N ALA A 111 -4.77 -10.73 6.60
CA ALA A 111 -5.16 -9.48 5.99
C ALA A 111 -4.48 -8.31 6.72
N ILE A 112 -4.00 -7.32 5.97
CA ILE A 112 -3.32 -6.15 6.52
C ILE A 112 -3.86 -4.86 5.89
N SER A 113 -3.75 -3.74 6.59
CA SER A 113 -3.95 -2.40 6.05
C SER A 113 -2.60 -1.73 5.91
N VAL A 114 -2.30 -1.18 4.74
CA VAL A 114 -0.99 -0.60 4.47
C VAL A 114 -1.08 0.74 3.77
N MET A 115 -0.14 1.62 4.07
CA MET A 115 0.10 2.82 3.29
C MET A 115 1.56 3.24 3.34
N ALA A 116 1.98 3.97 2.32
CA ALA A 116 3.28 4.60 2.26
C ALA A 116 3.17 6.01 1.70
N ILE A 117 4.08 6.87 2.12
CA ILE A 117 4.25 8.20 1.54
C ILE A 117 5.70 8.44 1.14
N SER A 118 5.88 9.27 0.14
CA SER A 118 7.19 9.78 -0.30
C SER A 118 7.08 11.23 -0.72
N ALA A 119 8.21 11.90 -0.96
CA ALA A 119 8.20 13.27 -1.49
C ALA A 119 7.43 13.31 -2.82
N ALA A 120 6.67 14.39 -3.05
CA ALA A 120 5.87 14.52 -4.25
C ALA A 120 6.70 14.36 -5.54
N GLY A 121 6.21 13.54 -6.46
CA GLY A 121 6.86 13.23 -7.74
C GLY A 121 7.99 12.19 -7.65
N SER A 122 8.18 11.54 -6.49
CA SER A 122 9.21 10.51 -6.31
C SER A 122 8.70 9.07 -6.42
N MET A 123 7.38 8.88 -6.34
CA MET A 123 6.79 7.55 -6.44
C MET A 123 6.54 7.18 -7.90
N TYR A 124 6.93 5.97 -8.28
CA TYR A 124 6.67 5.46 -9.62
C TYR A 124 5.17 5.25 -9.85
N ASP A 125 4.65 5.78 -10.95
CA ASP A 125 3.26 5.55 -11.37
C ASP A 125 3.16 4.21 -12.12
N PRO A 126 2.51 3.19 -11.55
CA PRO A 126 2.38 1.86 -12.15
C PRO A 126 1.26 1.77 -13.18
N SER A 127 0.54 2.84 -13.49
CA SER A 127 -0.68 2.82 -14.33
C SER A 127 -0.47 2.22 -15.72
N ALA A 128 0.77 2.25 -16.26
CA ALA A 128 1.13 1.61 -17.51
C ALA A 128 1.42 0.10 -17.37
N PHE A 129 1.70 -0.40 -16.16
CA PHE A 129 2.16 -1.77 -15.90
C PHE A 129 1.61 -2.32 -14.58
N TYR A 130 0.37 -2.78 -14.57
CA TYR A 130 -0.26 -3.33 -13.36
C TYR A 130 0.35 -4.65 -12.92
N TYR A 131 0.84 -5.45 -13.85
CA TYR A 131 1.45 -6.75 -13.58
C TYR A 131 2.81 -6.87 -14.25
N MET A 132 3.73 -7.52 -13.58
CA MET A 132 5.03 -7.88 -14.14
C MET A 132 5.38 -9.31 -13.74
N LYS A 133 6.19 -9.97 -14.57
CA LYS A 133 6.79 -11.25 -14.20
C LYS A 133 7.77 -11.00 -13.04
N LYS A 134 7.66 -11.81 -12.00
CA LYS A 134 8.54 -11.74 -10.84
C LYS A 134 8.94 -13.13 -10.42
N ILE A 135 10.19 -13.30 -10.03
CA ILE A 135 10.70 -14.51 -9.40
C ILE A 135 11.58 -14.11 -8.22
N ALA A 136 11.43 -14.80 -7.10
CA ALA A 136 12.25 -14.60 -5.92
C ALA A 136 12.69 -15.96 -5.37
N THR A 137 13.94 -16.04 -4.93
CA THR A 137 14.50 -17.25 -4.34
C THR A 137 15.52 -16.88 -3.26
N GLY A 138 16.02 -17.88 -2.53
CA GLY A 138 17.18 -17.69 -1.65
C GLY A 138 18.47 -17.42 -2.43
N PRO A 139 19.48 -16.85 -1.76
CA PRO A 139 20.73 -16.45 -2.41
C PRO A 139 21.46 -17.61 -3.09
N GLU A 140 21.31 -18.82 -2.59
CA GLU A 140 21.92 -20.05 -3.14
C GLU A 140 21.44 -20.40 -4.55
N ALA A 141 20.30 -19.90 -4.96
CA ALA A 141 19.74 -20.16 -6.28
C ALA A 141 19.64 -18.89 -7.16
N ALA A 142 20.23 -17.77 -6.72
CA ALA A 142 20.13 -16.51 -7.44
C ALA A 142 20.66 -16.56 -8.89
N ASP A 143 21.74 -17.32 -9.09
CA ASP A 143 22.42 -17.42 -10.39
C ASP A 143 21.78 -18.43 -11.35
N VAL A 144 20.77 -19.21 -10.89
CA VAL A 144 20.18 -20.30 -11.68
C VAL A 144 18.71 -20.06 -12.04
N ILE A 145 18.15 -18.93 -11.61
CA ILE A 145 16.77 -18.54 -11.99
C ILE A 145 16.78 -17.59 -13.19
N ASP A 146 15.75 -17.73 -14.00
CA ASP A 146 15.51 -16.88 -15.16
C ASP A 146 14.01 -16.57 -15.26
N VAL A 147 13.65 -15.28 -15.21
CA VAL A 147 12.26 -14.82 -15.26
C VAL A 147 11.56 -15.15 -16.58
N ASP A 148 12.31 -15.37 -17.66
CA ASP A 148 11.79 -15.73 -18.99
C ASP A 148 11.80 -17.24 -19.25
N ALA A 149 12.46 -18.03 -18.41
CA ALA A 149 12.40 -19.48 -18.46
C ALA A 149 11.05 -20.02 -17.98
N SER A 150 10.75 -21.26 -18.30
CA SER A 150 9.54 -21.92 -17.80
C SER A 150 9.57 -22.08 -16.27
N VAL A 151 8.39 -22.15 -15.67
CA VAL A 151 8.27 -22.43 -14.21
C VAL A 151 8.92 -23.77 -13.88
N GLU A 152 8.76 -24.79 -14.74
CA GLU A 152 9.33 -26.12 -14.56
C GLU A 152 10.86 -26.09 -14.56
N ASP A 153 11.47 -25.36 -15.51
CA ASP A 153 12.93 -25.23 -15.57
C ASP A 153 13.48 -24.49 -14.35
N ASN A 154 12.83 -23.40 -13.92
CA ASN A 154 13.22 -22.70 -12.71
C ASN A 154 13.14 -23.59 -11.47
N ILE A 155 12.06 -24.38 -11.31
CA ILE A 155 11.94 -25.33 -10.19
C ILE A 155 13.08 -26.36 -10.22
N ARG A 156 13.38 -26.91 -11.41
CA ARG A 156 14.46 -27.90 -11.58
C ARG A 156 15.82 -27.29 -11.26
N ASN A 157 16.10 -26.08 -11.77
CA ASN A 157 17.37 -25.39 -11.53
C ASN A 157 17.57 -25.08 -10.03
N VAL A 158 16.52 -24.58 -9.36
CA VAL A 158 16.57 -24.32 -7.90
C VAL A 158 16.78 -25.60 -7.11
N ALA A 159 16.12 -26.70 -7.49
CA ALA A 159 16.30 -28.00 -6.83
C ALA A 159 17.72 -28.58 -6.99
N GLN A 160 18.40 -28.24 -8.07
CA GLN A 160 19.79 -28.68 -8.29
C GLN A 160 20.81 -27.79 -7.58
N ALA A 161 20.47 -26.54 -7.30
CA ALA A 161 21.33 -25.57 -6.60
C ALA A 161 21.29 -25.71 -5.07
N LYS A 162 20.30 -26.42 -4.53
CA LYS A 162 20.15 -26.73 -3.09
C LYS A 162 20.64 -28.10 -2.74
#